data_bd94540fdad74e0e1eed67e435763095
#
_entry.id   bd94540fdad74e0e1eed67e435763095
#
_cell.length_a   1.000
_cell.length_b   1.000
_cell.length_c   1.000
_cell.angle_alpha   90.00
_cell.angle_beta   90.00
_cell.angle_gamma   90.00
#
_symmetry.space_group_name_H-M   'P 1'
#
loop_
_entity.id
_entity.type
_entity.pdbx_description
1 polymer ?
#
loop_
_entity_poly.entity_id
_entity_poly.type
_entity_poly.pdbx_seq_one_letter_code
_entity_poly.pdbx_strand_id
1 'polypeptide(L)'
;IWAYAEGNSADELGFRYRKTGDEAWTEVDKKQINISGSAFDTCITGLTPETQYEVVAYSGSNETEVASVTTEAAPQLPNGGFEEWETIDKVVYPYLADGIHFWNSGNKGASIGNATPTDKTTDVRPGTSGIYAAQLSSKLAGLVGVYKLAAGNLFTGIFYGIRDLTHGIVCFGQPFEARPTALHGWFKYN
;
A
#
# COMPACT_ATOMS: atom_id res chain seq x y z
N ILE A 1 17.17 11.78 -1.85
CA ILE A 1 18.44 12.42 -1.39
C ILE A 1 18.95 13.27 -2.53
N TRP A 2 19.32 14.49 -2.24
CA TRP A 2 19.91 15.41 -3.20
C TRP A 2 21.15 16.03 -2.58
N ALA A 3 22.14 16.34 -3.42
CA ALA A 3 23.36 17.01 -3.04
C ALA A 3 23.76 18.03 -4.11
N TYR A 4 24.61 18.94 -3.73
CA TYR A 4 25.09 20.02 -4.58
C TYR A 4 26.61 19.98 -4.65
N ALA A 5 27.16 20.03 -5.87
CA ALA A 5 28.59 20.24 -6.09
C ALA A 5 28.83 21.14 -7.27
N GLU A 6 29.82 22.04 -7.16
CA GLU A 6 30.24 22.94 -8.23
C GLU A 6 31.47 22.41 -8.96
N GLY A 7 31.46 22.55 -10.26
CA GLY A 7 32.71 22.68 -11.05
C GLY A 7 33.31 21.39 -11.63
N ASN A 8 32.61 20.24 -11.72
CA ASN A 8 33.22 19.03 -12.22
C ASN A 8 32.46 18.40 -13.39
N SER A 9 33.14 17.51 -14.14
CA SER A 9 32.51 16.77 -15.22
C SER A 9 31.53 15.73 -14.67
N ALA A 10 30.49 15.43 -15.43
CA ALA A 10 29.45 14.47 -15.05
C ALA A 10 30.01 13.08 -14.68
N ASP A 11 31.15 12.70 -15.23
CA ASP A 11 31.79 11.39 -14.97
C ASP A 11 32.41 11.28 -13.57
N GLU A 12 32.70 12.42 -12.94
CA GLU A 12 33.33 12.50 -11.63
C GLU A 12 32.34 12.67 -10.48
N LEU A 13 31.07 12.98 -10.77
CA LEU A 13 30.03 13.18 -9.77
C LEU A 13 29.42 11.85 -9.34
N GLY A 14 29.10 11.71 -8.06
CA GLY A 14 28.44 10.51 -7.58
C GLY A 14 27.91 10.60 -6.17
N PHE A 15 27.21 9.55 -5.80
CA PHE A 15 26.74 9.29 -4.44
C PHE A 15 27.11 7.88 -4.04
N ARG A 16 27.45 7.72 -2.79
CA ARG A 16 27.55 6.42 -2.16
C ARG A 16 26.83 6.42 -0.83
N TYR A 17 26.31 5.27 -0.45
CA TYR A 17 25.56 5.11 0.78
C TYR A 17 25.88 3.77 1.44
N ARG A 18 25.60 3.65 2.74
CA ARG A 18 25.67 2.42 3.49
C ARG A 18 24.68 2.47 4.66
N LYS A 19 24.33 1.31 5.22
CA LYS A 19 23.69 1.31 6.55
C LYS A 19 24.69 1.77 7.58
N THR A 20 24.23 2.52 8.55
CA THR A 20 25.10 2.93 9.66
C THR A 20 25.68 1.71 10.37
N GLY A 21 26.98 1.66 10.47
CA GLY A 21 27.73 0.54 11.04
C GLY A 21 28.26 -0.50 10.04
N ASP A 22 27.82 -0.45 8.78
CA ASP A 22 28.42 -1.27 7.74
C ASP A 22 29.80 -0.71 7.33
N GLU A 23 30.76 -1.59 7.02
CA GLU A 23 32.07 -1.16 6.54
C GLU A 23 32.05 -0.77 5.06
N ALA A 24 31.26 -1.49 4.25
CA ALA A 24 31.25 -1.33 2.80
C ALA A 24 30.27 -0.23 2.35
N TRP A 25 30.74 0.62 1.43
CA TRP A 25 29.92 1.60 0.73
C TRP A 25 29.34 0.99 -0.55
N THR A 26 28.09 1.34 -0.84
CA THR A 26 27.40 1.03 -2.09
C THR A 26 27.39 2.25 -2.97
N GLU A 27 27.93 2.16 -4.18
CA GLU A 27 27.87 3.23 -5.18
C GLU A 27 26.49 3.29 -5.83
N VAL A 28 25.99 4.51 -6.04
CA VAL A 28 24.78 4.74 -6.81
C VAL A 28 25.09 4.63 -8.31
N ASP A 29 24.27 3.90 -9.06
CA ASP A 29 24.45 3.79 -10.51
C ASP A 29 24.38 5.19 -11.14
N LYS A 30 25.39 5.55 -11.95
CA LYS A 30 25.47 6.83 -12.66
C LYS A 30 24.21 7.16 -13.46
N LYS A 31 23.50 6.15 -13.96
CA LYS A 31 22.23 6.32 -14.69
C LYS A 31 21.07 6.83 -13.83
N GLN A 32 21.18 6.73 -12.51
CA GLN A 32 20.20 7.21 -11.55
C GLN A 32 20.50 8.63 -11.05
N ILE A 33 21.61 9.21 -11.49
CA ILE A 33 22.02 10.55 -11.09
C ILE A 33 21.53 11.56 -12.13
N ASN A 34 20.69 12.48 -11.71
CA ASN A 34 20.24 13.60 -12.52
C ASN A 34 21.23 14.76 -12.33
N ILE A 35 21.68 15.36 -13.43
CA ILE A 35 22.59 16.50 -13.41
C ILE A 35 21.91 17.69 -14.06
N SER A 36 21.88 18.83 -13.36
CA SER A 36 21.33 20.09 -13.84
C SER A 36 22.30 21.24 -13.53
N GLY A 37 23.09 21.61 -14.49
CA GLY A 37 24.17 22.58 -14.28
C GLY A 37 25.19 22.09 -13.25
N SER A 38 25.35 22.81 -12.17
CA SER A 38 26.25 22.46 -11.05
C SER A 38 25.57 21.59 -9.98
N ALA A 39 24.26 21.36 -10.08
CA ALA A 39 23.52 20.54 -9.14
C ALA A 39 23.35 19.13 -9.65
N PHE A 40 23.37 18.17 -8.76
CA PHE A 40 23.06 16.79 -9.06
C PHE A 40 22.27 16.15 -7.93
N ASP A 41 21.35 15.28 -8.30
CA ASP A 41 20.47 14.59 -7.38
C ASP A 41 20.26 13.14 -7.76
N THR A 42 19.81 12.36 -6.81
CA THR A 42 19.42 10.98 -7.02
C THR A 42 18.30 10.58 -6.08
N CYS A 43 17.49 9.59 -6.50
CA CYS A 43 16.53 8.93 -5.66
C CYS A 43 16.97 7.48 -5.41
N ILE A 44 17.45 7.19 -4.22
CA ILE A 44 17.84 5.83 -3.81
C ILE A 44 16.59 5.11 -3.32
N THR A 45 16.24 4.02 -3.97
CA THR A 45 15.07 3.20 -3.66
C THR A 45 15.46 1.81 -3.16
N GLY A 46 14.51 1.07 -2.57
CA GLY A 46 14.77 -0.29 -2.08
C GLY A 46 15.53 -0.34 -0.76
N LEU A 47 15.66 0.77 -0.06
CA LEU A 47 16.26 0.83 1.26
C LEU A 47 15.36 0.12 2.29
N THR A 48 15.99 -0.44 3.33
CA THR A 48 15.26 -1.03 4.46
C THR A 48 14.55 0.06 5.25
N PRO A 49 13.25 -0.08 5.57
CA PRO A 49 12.54 0.88 6.41
C PRO A 49 13.13 1.01 7.82
N GLU A 50 12.84 2.14 8.49
CA GLU A 50 13.26 2.44 9.88
C GLU A 50 14.74 2.17 10.14
N THR A 51 15.56 2.37 9.10
CA THR A 51 17.00 2.06 9.13
C THR A 51 17.80 3.33 8.88
N GLN A 52 18.81 3.56 9.71
CA GLN A 52 19.73 4.67 9.53
C GLN A 52 20.75 4.35 8.44
N TYR A 53 20.90 5.27 7.51
CA TYR A 53 21.89 5.24 6.43
C TYR A 53 22.82 6.43 6.52
N GLU A 54 24.02 6.21 6.10
CA GLU A 54 25.04 7.24 5.86
C GLU A 54 25.18 7.46 4.37
N VAL A 55 25.28 8.72 3.95
CA VAL A 55 25.36 9.10 2.55
C VAL A 55 26.48 10.12 2.38
N VAL A 56 27.23 9.96 1.31
CA VAL A 56 28.28 10.89 0.86
C VAL A 56 28.04 11.22 -0.61
N ALA A 57 28.07 12.49 -0.96
CA ALA A 57 28.20 12.93 -2.33
C ALA A 57 29.69 13.22 -2.62
N TYR A 58 30.11 12.96 -3.84
CA TYR A 58 31.49 13.21 -4.23
C TYR A 58 31.60 13.84 -5.63
N SER A 59 32.71 14.50 -5.84
CA SER A 59 33.09 15.11 -7.11
C SER A 59 34.60 14.95 -7.29
N GLY A 60 35.01 14.02 -8.12
CA GLY A 60 36.41 13.61 -8.23
C GLY A 60 36.95 13.10 -6.90
N SER A 61 37.98 13.73 -6.37
CA SER A 61 38.56 13.41 -5.06
C SER A 61 37.92 14.14 -3.88
N ASN A 62 37.01 15.07 -4.14
CA ASN A 62 36.35 15.85 -3.10
C ASN A 62 35.07 15.13 -2.64
N GLU A 63 34.87 15.05 -1.34
CA GLU A 63 33.69 14.42 -0.72
C GLU A 63 33.04 15.38 0.26
N THR A 64 31.71 15.25 0.40
CA THR A 64 30.97 15.93 1.47
C THR A 64 31.27 15.28 2.82
N GLU A 65 30.91 15.97 3.89
CA GLU A 65 30.73 15.31 5.17
C GLU A 65 29.68 14.19 5.05
N VAL A 66 29.80 13.17 5.91
CA VAL A 66 28.82 12.09 5.97
C VAL A 66 27.48 12.62 6.48
N ALA A 67 26.46 12.53 5.66
CA ALA A 67 25.10 12.85 6.06
C ALA A 67 24.38 11.59 6.54
N SER A 68 23.71 11.68 7.69
CA SER A 68 22.89 10.56 8.22
C SER A 68 21.42 10.83 7.96
N VAL A 69 20.70 9.79 7.51
CA VAL A 69 19.26 9.82 7.28
C VAL A 69 18.64 8.51 7.77
N THR A 70 17.51 8.59 8.47
CA THR A 70 16.73 7.42 8.82
C THR A 70 15.57 7.31 7.83
N THR A 71 15.43 6.13 7.22
CA THR A 71 14.30 5.87 6.33
C THR A 71 12.98 5.81 7.11
N GLU A 72 11.91 6.26 6.46
CA GLU A 72 10.56 6.22 7.05
C GLU A 72 10.12 4.77 7.32
N ALA A 73 9.21 4.58 8.27
CA ALA A 73 8.51 3.32 8.45
C ALA A 73 7.76 2.94 7.16
N ALA A 74 7.63 1.64 6.92
CA ALA A 74 6.79 1.12 5.83
C ALA A 74 5.57 0.37 6.42
N PRO A 75 4.59 1.10 6.96
CA PRO A 75 3.41 0.47 7.52
C PRO A 75 2.69 -0.32 6.42
N GLN A 76 2.24 -1.51 6.78
CA GLN A 76 1.40 -2.32 5.92
C GLN A 76 -0.03 -1.82 5.97
N LEU A 77 -0.80 -2.09 4.92
CA LEU A 77 -2.24 -1.82 4.93
C LEU A 77 -2.90 -2.63 6.07
N PRO A 78 -3.71 -1.99 6.93
CA PRO A 78 -4.48 -2.73 7.91
C PRO A 78 -5.27 -3.85 7.25
N ASN A 79 -5.25 -5.05 7.83
CA ASN A 79 -5.84 -6.26 7.25
C ASN A 79 -5.54 -6.44 5.74
N GLY A 80 -4.33 -6.12 5.30
CA GLY A 80 -3.93 -6.23 3.88
C GLY A 80 -3.91 -7.67 3.36
N GLY A 81 -3.83 -8.66 4.24
CA GLY A 81 -3.96 -10.08 3.93
C GLY A 81 -5.40 -10.60 3.93
N PHE A 82 -6.38 -9.80 4.36
CA PHE A 82 -7.79 -10.18 4.50
C PHE A 82 -8.02 -11.38 5.42
N GLU A 83 -7.28 -11.44 6.52
CA GLU A 83 -7.42 -12.48 7.53
C GLU A 83 -8.51 -12.17 8.57
N GLU A 84 -8.82 -10.90 8.77
CA GLU A 84 -9.76 -10.42 9.78
C GLU A 84 -11.14 -10.20 9.16
N TRP A 85 -12.11 -10.97 9.66
CA TRP A 85 -13.50 -10.92 9.23
C TRP A 85 -14.44 -11.13 10.40
N GLU A 86 -15.50 -10.37 10.46
CA GLU A 86 -16.54 -10.55 11.47
C GLU A 86 -17.95 -10.39 10.86
N THR A 87 -18.90 -11.09 11.46
CA THR A 87 -20.32 -10.94 11.13
C THR A 87 -21.02 -10.18 12.23
N ILE A 88 -21.46 -8.97 11.94
CA ILE A 88 -22.17 -8.10 12.87
C ILE A 88 -23.59 -7.89 12.31
N ASP A 89 -24.61 -8.19 13.09
CA ASP A 89 -26.03 -8.05 12.68
C ASP A 89 -26.33 -8.69 11.30
N LYS A 90 -25.80 -9.90 11.08
CA LYS A 90 -25.90 -10.66 9.82
C LYS A 90 -25.16 -10.07 8.62
N VAL A 91 -24.39 -9.01 8.80
CA VAL A 91 -23.55 -8.43 7.76
C VAL A 91 -22.11 -8.88 7.95
N VAL A 92 -21.50 -9.41 6.90
CA VAL A 92 -20.08 -9.78 6.89
C VAL A 92 -19.23 -8.56 6.59
N TYR A 93 -18.28 -8.27 7.46
CA TYR A 93 -17.32 -7.16 7.33
C TYR A 93 -15.89 -7.66 7.22
N PRO A 94 -15.03 -7.01 6.41
CA PRO A 94 -13.62 -7.33 6.30
C PRO A 94 -12.78 -6.65 7.40
N TYR A 95 -13.23 -6.76 8.64
CA TYR A 95 -12.58 -6.27 9.86
C TYR A 95 -13.22 -6.88 11.10
N LEU A 96 -12.58 -6.76 12.25
CA LEU A 96 -13.16 -7.08 13.57
C LEU A 96 -13.85 -5.85 14.15
N ALA A 97 -14.90 -6.04 14.94
CA ALA A 97 -15.71 -4.94 15.51
C ALA A 97 -14.88 -3.97 16.36
N ASP A 98 -13.88 -4.47 17.07
CA ASP A 98 -12.94 -3.73 17.90
C ASP A 98 -11.62 -3.41 17.19
N GLY A 99 -11.51 -3.76 15.90
CA GLY A 99 -10.32 -3.58 15.07
C GLY A 99 -10.30 -2.26 14.27
N ILE A 100 -9.35 -2.18 13.34
CA ILE A 100 -9.22 -1.05 12.42
C ILE A 100 -10.15 -1.27 11.22
N HIS A 101 -11.16 -0.43 11.06
CA HIS A 101 -12.13 -0.47 9.97
C HIS A 101 -11.58 0.20 8.70
N PHE A 102 -10.49 -0.34 8.16
CA PHE A 102 -9.84 0.22 6.98
C PHE A 102 -10.57 -0.13 5.68
N TRP A 103 -10.98 -1.40 5.56
CA TRP A 103 -11.71 -1.92 4.40
C TRP A 103 -13.22 -1.91 4.66
N ASN A 104 -14.00 -1.81 3.60
CA ASN A 104 -15.45 -1.95 3.65
C ASN A 104 -16.00 -2.53 2.35
N SER A 105 -17.29 -2.84 2.34
CA SER A 105 -17.99 -3.40 1.19
C SER A 105 -19.44 -2.94 1.14
N GLY A 106 -20.13 -3.25 0.06
CA GLY A 106 -21.58 -3.03 -0.10
C GLY A 106 -22.46 -4.05 0.63
N ASN A 107 -21.89 -4.96 1.43
CA ASN A 107 -22.65 -6.03 2.10
C ASN A 107 -23.79 -5.50 2.96
N LYS A 108 -23.61 -4.37 3.67
CA LYS A 108 -24.67 -3.76 4.48
C LYS A 108 -25.91 -3.39 3.65
N GLY A 109 -25.71 -2.92 2.42
CA GLY A 109 -26.83 -2.68 1.50
C GLY A 109 -27.43 -3.97 0.95
N ALA A 110 -26.59 -4.90 0.54
CA ALA A 110 -27.00 -6.18 -0.06
C ALA A 110 -27.72 -7.10 0.94
N SER A 111 -27.37 -7.01 2.23
CA SER A 111 -27.98 -7.82 3.30
C SER A 111 -29.48 -7.57 3.47
N ILE A 112 -29.98 -6.41 3.10
CA ILE A 112 -31.43 -6.13 3.07
C ILE A 112 -32.15 -7.09 2.13
N GLY A 113 -31.51 -7.49 1.03
CA GLY A 113 -31.99 -8.50 0.10
C GLY A 113 -31.40 -9.89 0.36
N ASN A 114 -30.95 -10.19 1.57
CA ASN A 114 -30.36 -11.46 1.99
C ASN A 114 -29.17 -11.93 1.13
N ALA A 115 -28.33 -11.00 0.65
CA ALA A 115 -27.14 -11.29 -0.13
C ALA A 115 -25.88 -10.84 0.59
N THR A 116 -24.80 -11.63 0.43
CA THR A 116 -23.45 -11.33 0.92
C THR A 116 -22.50 -11.47 -0.27
N PRO A 117 -22.34 -10.44 -1.10
CA PRO A 117 -21.50 -10.50 -2.30
C PRO A 117 -20.00 -10.43 -2.03
N THR A 118 -19.60 -9.97 -0.84
CA THR A 118 -18.20 -9.92 -0.41
C THR A 118 -18.04 -10.75 0.85
N ASP A 119 -17.16 -11.76 0.80
CA ASP A 119 -16.95 -12.70 1.93
C ASP A 119 -15.49 -13.14 1.94
N LYS A 120 -15.11 -13.87 2.99
CA LYS A 120 -13.83 -14.59 3.04
C LYS A 120 -13.93 -15.93 2.31
N THR A 121 -12.80 -16.40 1.84
CA THR A 121 -12.63 -17.75 1.28
C THR A 121 -11.35 -18.38 1.79
N THR A 122 -11.29 -19.68 1.83
CA THR A 122 -10.08 -20.47 2.10
C THR A 122 -9.29 -20.82 0.81
N ASP A 123 -9.78 -20.41 -0.35
CA ASP A 123 -9.04 -20.52 -1.62
C ASP A 123 -7.99 -19.39 -1.68
N VAL A 124 -6.88 -19.62 -0.99
CA VAL A 124 -5.79 -18.66 -0.82
C VAL A 124 -4.66 -18.89 -1.81
N ARG A 125 -3.75 -17.92 -1.91
CA ARG A 125 -2.55 -18.05 -2.73
C ARG A 125 -1.70 -19.25 -2.27
N PRO A 126 -1.26 -20.13 -3.18
CA PRO A 126 -0.34 -21.21 -2.82
C PRO A 126 0.95 -20.68 -2.17
N GLY A 127 1.36 -21.30 -1.06
CA GLY A 127 2.57 -20.93 -0.33
C GLY A 127 2.44 -19.72 0.60
N THR A 128 1.23 -19.17 0.79
CA THR A 128 0.98 -18.17 1.84
C THR A 128 0.82 -18.85 3.20
N SER A 129 1.12 -18.12 4.28
CA SER A 129 0.77 -18.52 5.64
C SER A 129 -0.65 -18.10 6.06
N GLY A 130 -1.31 -17.27 5.25
CA GLY A 130 -2.68 -16.83 5.47
C GLY A 130 -3.68 -17.97 5.26
N ILE A 131 -4.80 -17.90 5.95
CA ILE A 131 -5.89 -18.91 5.87
C ILE A 131 -7.10 -18.36 5.12
N TYR A 132 -7.19 -17.05 4.93
CA TYR A 132 -8.29 -16.41 4.22
C TYR A 132 -7.80 -15.53 3.08
N ALA A 133 -8.71 -15.28 2.14
CA ALA A 133 -8.64 -14.26 1.11
C ALA A 133 -10.03 -13.62 0.95
N ALA A 134 -10.07 -12.44 0.36
CA ALA A 134 -11.34 -11.78 0.02
C ALA A 134 -11.94 -12.41 -1.25
N GLN A 135 -13.18 -12.84 -1.18
CA GLN A 135 -13.96 -13.32 -2.31
C GLN A 135 -15.03 -12.29 -2.69
N LEU A 136 -15.00 -11.86 -3.94
CA LEU A 136 -15.99 -10.95 -4.51
C LEU A 136 -16.85 -11.72 -5.52
N SER A 137 -18.16 -11.80 -5.26
CA SER A 137 -19.11 -12.56 -6.09
C SER A 137 -20.34 -11.71 -6.37
N SER A 138 -20.76 -11.60 -7.60
CA SER A 138 -22.06 -10.98 -7.91
C SER A 138 -23.19 -11.89 -7.48
N LYS A 139 -24.14 -11.37 -6.70
CA LYS A 139 -25.29 -12.11 -6.18
C LYS A 139 -26.59 -11.35 -6.44
N LEU A 140 -27.69 -12.07 -6.54
CA LEU A 140 -29.01 -11.45 -6.55
C LEU A 140 -29.45 -11.16 -5.12
N ALA A 141 -29.65 -9.91 -4.80
CA ALA A 141 -30.26 -9.43 -3.56
C ALA A 141 -31.76 -9.20 -3.81
N GLY A 142 -32.62 -9.81 -3.03
CA GLY A 142 -34.05 -9.80 -3.28
C GLY A 142 -34.88 -9.56 -2.03
N LEU A 143 -35.91 -8.72 -2.15
CA LEU A 143 -36.91 -8.50 -1.13
C LEU A 143 -38.30 -8.42 -1.79
N VAL A 144 -39.23 -9.28 -1.31
CA VAL A 144 -40.64 -9.30 -1.74
C VAL A 144 -40.83 -9.28 -3.27
N GLY A 145 -40.14 -10.19 -3.98
CA GLY A 145 -40.26 -10.35 -5.43
C GLY A 145 -39.47 -9.35 -6.28
N VAL A 146 -38.79 -8.39 -5.67
CA VAL A 146 -37.89 -7.46 -6.37
C VAL A 146 -36.45 -7.95 -6.17
N TYR A 147 -35.77 -8.23 -7.28
CA TYR A 147 -34.38 -8.68 -7.28
C TYR A 147 -33.48 -7.68 -7.98
N LYS A 148 -32.33 -7.39 -7.38
CA LYS A 148 -31.30 -6.55 -7.95
C LYS A 148 -29.95 -7.25 -7.88
N LEU A 149 -29.14 -7.05 -8.89
CA LEU A 149 -27.75 -7.54 -8.88
C LEU A 149 -26.94 -6.72 -7.88
N ALA A 150 -26.36 -7.40 -6.90
CA ALA A 150 -25.39 -6.87 -5.96
C ALA A 150 -24.00 -7.38 -6.36
N ALA A 151 -23.18 -6.51 -6.92
CA ALA A 151 -21.80 -6.84 -7.25
C ALA A 151 -20.94 -6.94 -6.00
N GLY A 152 -20.09 -7.97 -5.93
CA GLY A 152 -19.02 -8.05 -4.94
C GLY A 152 -18.07 -6.87 -5.12
N ASN A 153 -17.79 -6.16 -4.03
CA ASN A 153 -16.89 -5.01 -4.04
C ASN A 153 -16.15 -4.90 -2.72
N LEU A 154 -14.98 -4.30 -2.78
CA LEU A 154 -14.13 -4.04 -1.63
C LEU A 154 -13.46 -2.69 -1.84
N PHE A 155 -13.48 -1.84 -0.84
CA PHE A 155 -12.91 -0.49 -0.92
C PHE A 155 -12.41 -0.04 0.45
N THR A 156 -11.52 0.94 0.46
CA THR A 156 -11.15 1.65 1.68
C THR A 156 -12.15 2.76 1.94
N GLY A 157 -12.68 2.86 3.16
CA GLY A 157 -13.66 3.87 3.50
C GLY A 157 -14.82 3.36 4.34
N ILE A 158 -15.94 4.06 4.29
CA ILE A 158 -17.13 3.78 5.10
C ILE A 158 -18.37 3.64 4.21
N PHE A 159 -19.12 2.56 4.41
CA PHE A 159 -20.46 2.41 3.88
C PHE A 159 -21.48 2.87 4.94
N TYR A 160 -22.05 4.04 4.77
CA TYR A 160 -23.02 4.59 5.72
C TYR A 160 -24.38 3.92 5.66
N GLY A 161 -24.86 3.61 4.47
CA GLY A 161 -26.17 3.02 4.28
C GLY A 161 -26.63 3.08 2.84
N ILE A 162 -27.94 2.95 2.62
CA ILE A 162 -28.57 3.09 1.32
C ILE A 162 -29.51 4.30 1.32
N ARG A 163 -29.52 5.03 0.22
CA ARG A 163 -30.46 6.12 -0.03
C ARG A 163 -31.81 5.57 -0.53
N ASP A 164 -31.73 4.57 -1.38
CA ASP A 164 -32.84 3.84 -1.96
C ASP A 164 -32.39 2.40 -2.28
N LEU A 165 -33.24 1.58 -2.90
CA LEU A 165 -32.94 0.17 -3.20
C LEU A 165 -31.76 -0.03 -4.17
N THR A 166 -31.19 1.02 -4.73
CA THR A 166 -30.15 0.94 -5.76
C THR A 166 -28.91 1.78 -5.50
N HIS A 167 -28.97 2.72 -4.55
CA HIS A 167 -27.87 3.65 -4.30
C HIS A 167 -27.34 3.52 -2.87
N GLY A 168 -26.06 3.14 -2.75
CA GLY A 168 -25.32 3.19 -1.49
C GLY A 168 -24.79 4.59 -1.22
N ILE A 169 -24.73 4.97 0.07
CA ILE A 169 -24.03 6.17 0.54
C ILE A 169 -22.68 5.73 1.06
N VAL A 170 -21.62 6.13 0.36
CA VAL A 170 -20.25 5.68 0.60
C VAL A 170 -19.34 6.90 0.71
N CYS A 171 -18.43 6.85 1.66
CA CYS A 171 -17.26 7.73 1.71
C CYS A 171 -16.02 6.90 1.40
N PHE A 172 -15.39 7.13 0.26
CA PHE A 172 -14.19 6.42 -0.15
C PHE A 172 -12.94 7.05 0.45
N GLY A 173 -11.96 6.19 0.71
CA GLY A 173 -10.66 6.56 1.22
C GLY A 173 -10.55 6.42 2.74
N GLN A 174 -9.36 6.04 3.16
CA GLN A 174 -8.89 6.04 4.56
C GLN A 174 -7.53 6.69 4.59
N PRO A 175 -7.20 7.46 5.65
CA PRO A 175 -5.86 8.00 5.82
C PRO A 175 -4.80 6.89 5.80
N PHE A 176 -3.72 7.12 5.07
CA PHE A 176 -2.57 6.24 5.04
C PHE A 176 -1.30 7.06 5.00
N GLU A 177 -0.51 7.01 6.07
CA GLU A 177 0.61 7.92 6.31
C GLU A 177 1.94 7.43 5.74
N ALA A 178 1.93 6.50 4.79
CA ALA A 178 3.13 6.04 4.12
C ALA A 178 3.21 6.53 2.68
N ARG A 179 4.41 6.42 2.11
CA ARG A 179 4.69 6.68 0.68
C ARG A 179 5.07 5.38 -0.01
N PRO A 180 4.09 4.49 -0.27
CA PRO A 180 4.39 3.22 -0.91
C PRO A 180 4.88 3.46 -2.34
N THR A 181 5.91 2.71 -2.74
CA THR A 181 6.43 2.72 -4.12
C THR A 181 5.69 1.75 -5.02
N ALA A 182 5.00 0.76 -4.44
CA ALA A 182 4.24 -0.24 -5.17
C ALA A 182 3.12 -0.83 -4.30
N LEU A 183 2.07 -1.29 -4.96
CA LEU A 183 1.04 -2.16 -4.40
C LEU A 183 1.17 -3.53 -5.03
N HIS A 184 1.41 -4.55 -4.22
CA HIS A 184 1.46 -5.93 -4.66
C HIS A 184 0.24 -6.68 -4.17
N GLY A 185 -0.40 -7.43 -5.04
CA GLY A 185 -1.55 -8.25 -4.72
C GLY A 185 -1.60 -9.51 -5.58
N TRP A 186 -2.34 -10.50 -5.13
CA TRP A 186 -2.67 -11.70 -5.88
C TRP A 186 -4.17 -11.75 -6.08
N PHE A 187 -4.58 -12.14 -7.26
CA PHE A 187 -5.99 -12.33 -7.57
C PHE A 187 -6.18 -13.60 -8.41
N LYS A 188 -7.34 -14.21 -8.26
CA LYS A 188 -7.83 -15.31 -9.09
C LYS A 188 -9.19 -14.89 -9.64
N TYR A 189 -9.38 -15.06 -10.91
CA TYR A 189 -10.64 -14.79 -11.59
C TYR A 189 -11.18 -16.07 -12.19
N ASN A 190 -12.47 -16.36 -11.94
CA ASN A 190 -13.19 -17.52 -12.45
C ASN A 190 -14.41 -17.08 -13.25
#